data_2011c06241705063578f7adbc433688e
#
_entry.id   2011c06241705063578f7adbc433688e
#
_cell.length_a   1.000
_cell.length_b   1.000
_cell.length_c   1.000
_cell.angle_alpha   90.00
_cell.angle_beta   90.00
_cell.angle_gamma   90.00
#
_symmetry.space_group_name_H-M   'P 1'
#
loop_
_entity.id
_entity.type
_entity.pdbx_description
1 polymer ?
#
loop_
_entity_poly.entity_id
_entity_poly.type
_entity_poly.pdbx_seq_one_letter_code
_entity_poly.pdbx_strand_id
1 'polypeptide(L)'
;LMVKAVSGYALHFAFIDPYNLEALDFRVIQALSRLKRIDLLIHLSAMDLQRNLAINLSAEHSAFDAFAPGWRQGVCTTTTQLEVRRQVVDYWRELVANLGVWPSTEMKLITGTKNQPLYWLLMAAKHELPHKFWETAANVEGQGRLF
;
A
#
# COMPACT_ATOMS: atom_id res chain seq x y z
N LEU A 1 6.59 2.56 -19.05
CA LEU A 1 6.18 2.87 -20.42
C LEU A 1 4.95 3.81 -20.45
N MET A 2 3.91 3.54 -19.66
CA MET A 2 2.71 4.41 -19.59
C MET A 2 3.00 5.82 -19.07
N VAL A 3 3.89 5.98 -18.10
CA VAL A 3 4.20 7.27 -17.48
C VAL A 3 4.79 8.29 -18.46
N LYS A 4 5.48 7.84 -19.49
CA LYS A 4 6.04 8.73 -20.53
C LYS A 4 4.99 9.31 -21.47
N ALA A 5 3.80 8.72 -21.53
CA ALA A 5 2.72 9.14 -22.42
C ALA A 5 1.77 10.15 -21.79
N VAL A 6 1.90 10.44 -20.48
CA VAL A 6 1.02 11.37 -19.77
C VAL A 6 1.66 12.73 -19.59
N SER A 7 0.83 13.78 -19.57
CA SER A 7 1.29 15.17 -19.43
C SER A 7 1.93 15.40 -18.06
N GLY A 8 3.16 15.93 -18.03
CA GLY A 8 3.84 16.29 -16.79
C GLY A 8 3.21 17.47 -16.03
N TYR A 9 2.27 18.20 -16.64
CA TYR A 9 1.58 19.35 -16.04
C TYR A 9 0.20 19.02 -15.48
N ALA A 10 -0.38 17.87 -15.86
CA ALA A 10 -1.67 17.43 -15.36
C ALA A 10 -1.59 16.97 -13.92
N LEU A 11 -2.70 17.07 -13.18
CA LEU A 11 -2.91 16.34 -11.94
C LEU A 11 -3.30 14.90 -12.29
N HIS A 12 -2.60 13.95 -11.73
CA HIS A 12 -2.86 12.53 -11.93
C HIS A 12 -3.39 11.92 -10.65
N PHE A 13 -4.35 11.04 -10.81
CA PHE A 13 -4.81 10.16 -9.73
C PHE A 13 -4.72 8.72 -10.22
N ALA A 14 -4.09 7.87 -9.43
CA ALA A 14 -4.02 6.44 -9.72
C ALA A 14 -4.61 5.61 -8.58
N PHE A 15 -5.56 4.75 -8.91
CA PHE A 15 -6.02 3.71 -8.02
C PHE A 15 -5.25 2.42 -8.34
N ILE A 16 -4.49 1.93 -7.37
CA ILE A 16 -3.68 0.72 -7.48
C ILE A 16 -4.42 -0.38 -6.73
N ASP A 17 -5.04 -1.26 -7.49
CA ASP A 17 -5.88 -2.36 -6.99
C ASP A 17 -5.33 -3.73 -7.43
N PRO A 18 -4.23 -4.19 -6.81
CA PRO A 18 -3.64 -5.48 -7.13
C PRO A 18 -4.44 -6.61 -6.48
N TYR A 19 -4.50 -7.76 -7.13
CA TYR A 19 -5.18 -8.93 -6.58
C TYR A 19 -4.42 -9.63 -5.44
N ASN A 20 -3.11 -9.38 -5.29
CA ASN A 20 -2.26 -9.87 -4.20
C ASN A 20 -1.06 -8.94 -3.97
N LEU A 21 -0.22 -9.24 -2.96
CA LEU A 21 0.96 -8.43 -2.64
C LEU A 21 2.05 -8.47 -3.72
N GLU A 22 2.24 -9.59 -4.38
CA GLU A 22 3.23 -9.71 -5.47
C GLU A 22 2.89 -8.80 -6.64
N ALA A 23 1.58 -8.67 -6.95
CA ALA A 23 1.09 -7.77 -7.99
C ALA A 23 1.20 -6.28 -7.59
N LEU A 24 1.32 -5.97 -6.29
CA LEU A 24 1.67 -4.63 -5.80
C LEU A 24 3.18 -4.43 -5.90
N ASP A 25 3.72 -4.56 -7.10
CA ASP A 25 5.14 -4.39 -7.36
C ASP A 25 5.58 -2.95 -7.10
N PHE A 26 6.57 -2.78 -6.24
CA PHE A 26 7.11 -1.48 -5.85
C PHE A 26 7.56 -0.64 -7.06
N ARG A 27 8.01 -1.29 -8.13
CA ARG A 27 8.43 -0.61 -9.37
C ARG A 27 7.29 0.18 -10.02
N VAL A 28 6.03 -0.25 -9.83
CA VAL A 28 4.86 0.50 -10.32
C VAL A 28 4.74 1.83 -9.57
N ILE A 29 4.81 1.79 -8.24
CA ILE A 29 4.77 3.00 -7.40
C ILE A 29 5.97 3.91 -7.72
N GLN A 30 7.15 3.33 -7.86
CA GLN A 30 8.36 4.06 -8.25
C GLN A 30 8.22 4.74 -9.61
N ALA A 31 7.60 4.09 -10.59
CA ALA A 31 7.35 4.69 -11.90
C ALA A 31 6.34 5.86 -11.82
N LEU A 32 5.25 5.67 -11.07
CA LEU A 32 4.21 6.70 -10.88
C LEU A 32 4.74 7.89 -10.08
N SER A 33 5.62 7.66 -9.10
CA SER A 33 6.21 8.71 -8.28
C SER A 33 7.04 9.74 -9.07
N ARG A 34 7.45 9.40 -10.29
CA ARG A 34 8.14 10.34 -11.19
C ARG A 34 7.24 11.42 -11.76
N LEU A 35 5.92 11.25 -11.71
CA LEU A 35 4.97 12.28 -12.10
C LEU A 35 4.99 13.41 -11.06
N LYS A 36 5.04 14.65 -11.54
CA LYS A 36 5.15 15.83 -10.68
C LYS A 36 3.94 15.99 -9.76
N ARG A 37 2.75 15.69 -10.28
CA ARG A 37 1.47 15.83 -9.58
C ARG A 37 0.74 14.49 -9.64
N ILE A 38 0.94 13.67 -8.62
CA ILE A 38 0.35 12.34 -8.53
C ILE A 38 -0.19 12.10 -7.13
N ASP A 39 -1.42 11.64 -7.06
CA ASP A 39 -2.05 11.10 -5.87
C ASP A 39 -2.36 9.63 -6.12
N LEU A 40 -2.03 8.79 -5.15
CA LEU A 40 -2.19 7.34 -5.22
C LEU A 40 -3.20 6.90 -4.16
N LEU A 41 -4.24 6.19 -4.56
CA LEU A 41 -5.05 5.38 -3.66
C LEU A 41 -4.62 3.92 -3.83
N ILE A 42 -4.13 3.31 -2.76
CA ILE A 42 -3.48 2.01 -2.82
C ILE A 42 -4.29 0.99 -2.01
N HIS A 43 -4.65 -0.10 -2.66
CA HIS A 43 -5.21 -1.29 -2.05
C HIS A 43 -4.07 -2.23 -1.63
N LEU A 44 -3.97 -2.50 -0.32
CA LEU A 44 -2.99 -3.40 0.28
C LEU A 44 -3.71 -4.62 0.85
N SER A 45 -3.50 -5.80 0.28
CA SER A 45 -4.19 -7.01 0.73
C SER A 45 -3.76 -7.47 2.12
N ALA A 46 -4.59 -7.22 3.13
CA ALA A 46 -4.40 -7.69 4.50
C ALA A 46 -4.51 -9.21 4.58
N MET A 47 -5.46 -9.76 3.83
CA MET A 47 -5.72 -11.20 3.80
C MET A 47 -4.55 -11.97 3.20
N ASP A 48 -3.98 -11.48 2.10
CA ASP A 48 -2.83 -12.12 1.45
C ASP A 48 -1.59 -12.07 2.36
N LEU A 49 -1.32 -10.91 2.96
CA LEU A 49 -0.24 -10.73 3.92
C LEU A 49 -0.35 -11.71 5.10
N GLN A 50 -1.55 -11.91 5.61
CA GLN A 50 -1.79 -12.83 6.73
C GLN A 50 -1.65 -14.29 6.34
N ARG A 51 -2.26 -14.70 5.22
CA ARG A 51 -2.31 -16.11 4.79
C ARG A 51 -0.94 -16.63 4.34
N ASN A 52 -0.19 -15.78 3.65
CA ASN A 52 1.04 -16.19 2.99
C ASN A 52 2.31 -15.75 3.74
N LEU A 53 2.18 -15.23 4.98
CA LEU A 53 3.32 -14.75 5.77
C LEU A 53 4.42 -15.80 5.89
N ALA A 54 4.09 -16.99 6.37
CA ALA A 54 5.09 -18.05 6.63
C ALA A 54 5.82 -18.47 5.34
N ILE A 55 5.08 -18.59 4.23
CA ILE A 55 5.65 -18.93 2.93
C ILE A 55 6.61 -17.82 2.47
N ASN A 56 6.19 -16.57 2.57
CA ASN A 56 7.02 -15.43 2.15
C ASN A 56 8.28 -15.26 3.01
N LEU A 57 8.22 -15.60 4.30
CA LEU A 57 9.38 -15.51 5.18
C LEU A 57 10.41 -16.63 4.92
N SER A 58 9.95 -17.82 4.53
CA SER A 58 10.82 -18.99 4.31
C SER A 58 11.35 -19.11 2.89
N ALA A 59 10.71 -18.50 1.91
CA ALA A 59 11.08 -18.61 0.51
C ALA A 59 12.35 -17.80 0.19
N GLU A 60 13.22 -18.34 -0.64
CA GLU A 60 14.37 -17.63 -1.19
C GLU A 60 13.92 -16.43 -2.04
N HIS A 61 12.89 -16.65 -2.85
CA HIS A 61 12.19 -15.60 -3.60
C HIS A 61 10.73 -15.54 -3.15
N SER A 62 10.28 -14.39 -2.70
CA SER A 62 8.95 -14.23 -2.15
C SER A 62 8.22 -13.03 -2.75
N ALA A 63 6.89 -13.00 -2.58
CA ALA A 63 6.07 -11.85 -2.96
C ALA A 63 6.57 -10.55 -2.30
N PHE A 64 7.17 -10.64 -1.11
CA PHE A 64 7.74 -9.46 -0.44
C PHE A 64 8.92 -8.85 -1.18
N ASP A 65 9.64 -9.60 -2.00
CA ASP A 65 10.76 -9.06 -2.78
C ASP A 65 10.28 -8.06 -3.84
N ALA A 66 9.12 -8.31 -4.45
CA ALA A 66 8.48 -7.37 -5.36
C ALA A 66 7.78 -6.23 -4.64
N PHE A 67 7.06 -6.53 -3.55
CA PHE A 67 6.28 -5.58 -2.76
C PHE A 67 7.15 -4.59 -2.00
N ALA A 68 8.15 -5.07 -1.25
CA ALA A 68 8.99 -4.30 -0.34
C ALA A 68 10.48 -4.65 -0.54
N PRO A 69 11.11 -4.19 -1.63
CA PRO A 69 12.49 -4.56 -1.93
C PRO A 69 13.45 -4.29 -0.76
N GLY A 70 14.28 -5.28 -0.42
CA GLY A 70 15.22 -5.16 0.72
C GLY A 70 14.62 -5.45 2.09
N TRP A 71 13.37 -5.90 2.19
CA TRP A 71 12.66 -6.15 3.44
C TRP A 71 13.43 -7.03 4.44
N ARG A 72 14.22 -8.01 3.96
CA ARG A 72 15.00 -8.91 4.83
C ARG A 72 16.03 -8.17 5.70
N GLN A 73 16.44 -6.98 5.30
CA GLN A 73 17.40 -6.16 6.05
C GLN A 73 16.70 -5.23 7.04
N GLY A 74 15.44 -4.88 6.79
CA GLY A 74 14.68 -3.91 7.57
C GLY A 74 13.61 -4.50 8.48
N VAL A 75 13.31 -5.82 8.37
CA VAL A 75 12.24 -6.50 9.12
C VAL A 75 12.83 -7.56 10.03
N CYS A 76 12.51 -7.50 11.32
CA CYS A 76 12.87 -8.52 12.29
C CYS A 76 11.89 -9.71 12.20
N THR A 77 12.37 -10.86 11.76
CA THR A 77 11.53 -12.06 11.55
C THR A 77 11.46 -12.99 12.78
N THR A 78 12.18 -12.68 13.86
CA THR A 78 12.24 -13.49 15.10
C THR A 78 11.24 -13.06 16.17
N THR A 79 10.21 -12.32 15.77
CA THR A 79 9.14 -11.84 16.66
C THR A 79 7.78 -12.47 16.32
N THR A 80 6.69 -11.98 16.89
CA THR A 80 5.36 -12.50 16.62
C THR A 80 4.94 -12.25 15.17
N GLN A 81 4.10 -13.12 14.62
CA GLN A 81 3.57 -12.95 13.25
C GLN A 81 2.85 -11.61 13.05
N LEU A 82 2.16 -11.12 14.06
CA LEU A 82 1.49 -9.82 14.02
C LEU A 82 2.51 -8.70 13.87
N GLU A 83 3.58 -8.77 14.67
CA GLU A 83 4.64 -7.76 14.64
C GLU A 83 5.43 -7.80 13.31
N VAL A 84 5.72 -9.00 12.81
CA VAL A 84 6.36 -9.14 11.49
C VAL A 84 5.51 -8.50 10.39
N ARG A 85 4.19 -8.77 10.37
CA ARG A 85 3.28 -8.16 9.39
C ARG A 85 3.28 -6.64 9.48
N ARG A 86 3.25 -6.10 10.70
CA ARG A 86 3.32 -4.66 10.92
C ARG A 86 4.62 -4.07 10.37
N GLN A 87 5.75 -4.67 10.71
CA GLN A 87 7.06 -4.22 10.26
C GLN A 87 7.21 -4.29 8.73
N VAL A 88 6.67 -5.31 8.07
CA VAL A 88 6.70 -5.39 6.59
C VAL A 88 5.93 -4.22 5.97
N VAL A 89 4.75 -3.90 6.51
CA VAL A 89 3.94 -2.78 6.01
C VAL A 89 4.61 -1.44 6.31
N ASP A 90 5.14 -1.25 7.52
CA ASP A 90 5.83 -0.01 7.91
C ASP A 90 7.09 0.20 7.06
N TYR A 91 7.88 -0.84 6.83
CA TYR A 91 9.04 -0.81 5.95
C TYR A 91 8.65 -0.41 4.52
N TRP A 92 7.60 -1.02 3.96
CA TRP A 92 7.08 -0.65 2.65
C TRP A 92 6.62 0.82 2.59
N ARG A 93 5.93 1.30 3.64
CA ARG A 93 5.52 2.71 3.73
C ARG A 93 6.71 3.67 3.72
N GLU A 94 7.79 3.32 4.41
CA GLU A 94 9.04 4.09 4.38
C GLU A 94 9.66 4.11 2.98
N LEU A 95 9.67 2.98 2.27
CA LEU A 95 10.13 2.94 0.88
C LEU A 95 9.32 3.88 -0.02
N VAL A 96 7.99 3.88 0.12
CA VAL A 96 7.11 4.78 -0.65
C VAL A 96 7.38 6.24 -0.28
N ALA A 97 7.51 6.56 1.00
CA ALA A 97 7.83 7.91 1.48
C ALA A 97 9.17 8.41 0.91
N ASN A 98 10.17 7.55 0.82
CA ASN A 98 11.49 7.87 0.25
C ASN A 98 11.45 8.22 -1.25
N LEU A 99 10.36 7.88 -1.95
CA LEU A 99 10.12 8.33 -3.32
C LEU A 99 9.56 9.77 -3.40
N GLY A 100 9.31 10.41 -2.26
CA GLY A 100 8.68 11.73 -2.17
C GLY A 100 7.17 11.70 -2.39
N VAL A 101 6.55 10.55 -2.20
CA VAL A 101 5.09 10.36 -2.17
C VAL A 101 4.73 9.82 -0.80
N TRP A 102 4.20 10.67 0.07
CA TRP A 102 4.00 10.30 1.47
C TRP A 102 2.72 9.50 1.68
N PRO A 103 2.80 8.27 2.24
CA PRO A 103 1.63 7.52 2.66
C PRO A 103 0.90 8.23 3.81
N SER A 104 -0.44 8.20 3.80
CA SER A 104 -1.26 8.69 4.92
C SER A 104 -0.93 7.95 6.20
N THR A 105 -1.03 8.64 7.33
CA THR A 105 -0.86 8.04 8.66
C THR A 105 -1.91 6.97 8.90
N GLU A 106 -3.15 7.25 8.50
CA GLU A 106 -4.27 6.35 8.65
C GLU A 106 -4.45 5.48 7.40
N MET A 107 -4.64 4.19 7.65
CA MET A 107 -5.07 3.22 6.65
C MET A 107 -6.48 2.75 7.01
N LYS A 108 -7.41 2.79 6.06
CA LYS A 108 -8.78 2.28 6.27
C LYS A 108 -8.80 0.77 6.07
N LEU A 109 -9.02 0.02 7.16
CA LEU A 109 -9.26 -1.42 7.07
C LEU A 109 -10.66 -1.69 6.51
N ILE A 110 -10.73 -2.46 5.45
CA ILE A 110 -11.98 -2.99 4.90
C ILE A 110 -12.11 -4.45 5.34
N THR A 111 -13.24 -4.77 5.93
CA THR A 111 -13.56 -6.11 6.43
C THR A 111 -14.68 -6.73 5.63
N GLY A 112 -14.68 -8.06 5.57
CA GLY A 112 -15.77 -8.83 4.97
C GLY A 112 -16.97 -8.99 5.91
N THR A 113 -17.99 -9.67 5.42
CA THR A 113 -19.26 -9.90 6.14
C THR A 113 -19.10 -10.67 7.47
N LYS A 114 -18.02 -11.42 7.63
CA LYS A 114 -17.65 -12.15 8.85
C LYS A 114 -16.62 -11.40 9.70
N ASN A 115 -16.50 -10.08 9.48
CA ASN A 115 -15.52 -9.20 10.12
C ASN A 115 -14.05 -9.60 9.92
N GLN A 116 -13.75 -10.44 8.92
CA GLN A 116 -12.37 -10.79 8.55
C GLN A 116 -11.71 -9.62 7.82
N PRO A 117 -10.42 -9.31 8.13
CA PRO A 117 -9.65 -8.33 7.38
C PRO A 117 -9.51 -8.76 5.92
N LEU A 118 -9.86 -7.88 4.99
CA LEU A 118 -9.68 -8.11 3.56
C LEU A 118 -8.47 -7.34 3.05
N TYR A 119 -8.52 -6.01 3.19
CA TYR A 119 -7.46 -5.14 2.72
C TYR A 119 -7.48 -3.79 3.45
N TRP A 120 -6.38 -3.08 3.37
CA TRP A 120 -6.31 -1.67 3.72
C TRP A 120 -6.36 -0.81 2.47
N LEU A 121 -7.02 0.33 2.60
CA LEU A 121 -6.88 1.44 1.67
C LEU A 121 -6.04 2.51 2.32
N LEU A 122 -5.10 3.07 1.58
CA LEU A 122 -4.32 4.22 2.02
C LEU A 122 -4.10 5.19 0.87
N MET A 123 -4.05 6.46 1.24
CA MET A 123 -3.68 7.54 0.33
C MET A 123 -2.17 7.75 0.40
N ALA A 124 -1.53 7.97 -0.75
CA ALA A 124 -0.16 8.46 -0.80
C ALA A 124 -0.09 9.63 -1.78
N ALA A 125 0.47 10.75 -1.35
CA ALA A 125 0.46 11.99 -2.13
C ALA A 125 1.71 12.84 -1.88
N LYS A 126 1.96 13.78 -2.78
CA LYS A 126 3.06 14.74 -2.68
C LYS A 126 2.69 16.04 -1.97
N HIS A 127 1.41 16.23 -1.64
CA HIS A 127 0.85 17.42 -1.04
C HIS A 127 -0.10 17.08 0.11
N GLU A 128 -0.35 18.05 0.99
CA GLU A 128 -1.25 17.87 2.14
C GLU A 128 -2.73 17.69 1.79
N LEU A 129 -3.19 18.33 0.72
CA LEU A 129 -4.62 18.40 0.42
C LEU A 129 -5.28 17.02 0.23
N PRO A 130 -4.69 16.07 -0.52
CA PRO A 130 -5.22 14.72 -0.61
C PRO A 130 -5.30 14.01 0.75
N HIS A 131 -4.34 14.26 1.65
CA HIS A 131 -4.34 13.68 3.00
C HIS A 131 -5.51 14.19 3.83
N LYS A 132 -5.81 15.48 3.77
CA LYS A 132 -6.97 16.09 4.47
C LYS A 132 -8.30 15.49 3.98
N PHE A 133 -8.43 15.28 2.67
CA PHE A 133 -9.59 14.60 2.12
C PHE A 133 -9.66 13.14 2.56
N TRP A 134 -8.52 12.47 2.59
CA TRP A 134 -8.45 11.08 3.02
C TRP A 134 -8.83 10.91 4.49
N GLU A 135 -8.33 11.74 5.38
CA GLU A 135 -8.69 11.73 6.81
C GLU A 135 -10.21 11.83 6.99
N THR A 136 -10.86 12.70 6.24
CA THR A 136 -12.33 12.81 6.26
C THR A 136 -12.98 11.53 5.72
N ALA A 137 -12.54 11.03 4.56
CA ALA A 137 -13.12 9.86 3.91
C ALA A 137 -12.90 8.55 4.71
N ALA A 138 -11.72 8.39 5.30
CA ALA A 138 -11.38 7.19 6.08
C ALA A 138 -12.19 7.09 7.38
N ASN A 139 -12.60 8.23 7.94
CA ASN A 139 -13.36 8.31 9.19
C ASN A 139 -14.88 8.33 8.99
N VAL A 140 -15.37 8.34 7.75
CA VAL A 140 -16.80 8.12 7.50
C VAL A 140 -17.13 6.69 7.92
N GLU A 141 -17.85 6.54 9.03
CA GLU A 141 -18.45 5.27 9.42
C GLU A 141 -19.34 4.81 8.27
N GLY A 142 -19.18 3.55 7.89
CA GLY A 142 -19.83 2.99 6.73
C GLY A 142 -21.32 3.29 6.72
N GLN A 143 -21.72 4.27 5.93
CA GLN A 143 -23.10 4.43 5.57
C GLN A 143 -23.52 3.17 4.85
N GLY A 144 -24.54 2.58 5.40
CA GLY A 144 -25.10 1.31 5.12
C GLY A 144 -24.92 0.76 3.71
N ARG A 145 -24.86 -0.55 3.72
CA ARG A 145 -24.95 -1.44 2.57
C ARG A 145 -25.46 -0.73 1.32
N LEU A 146 -24.60 -0.56 0.34
CA LEU A 146 -25.02 -0.13 -1.01
C LEU A 146 -25.79 -1.24 -1.74
N PHE A 147 -25.89 -2.41 -1.12
CA PHE A 147 -26.72 -3.54 -1.58
C PHE A 147 -27.21 -4.38 -0.39
#